data_0cd5ec556c2c653c391e9602152b82df
#
_entry.id   0cd5ec556c2c653c391e9602152b82df
#
_cell.length_a   1.000
_cell.length_b   1.000
_cell.length_c   1.000
_cell.angle_alpha   90.00
_cell.angle_beta   90.00
_cell.angle_gamma   90.00
#
_symmetry.space_group_name_H-M   'P 1'
#
loop_
_entity.id
_entity.type
_entity.pdbx_description
1 polymer ?
#
loop_
_entity_poly.entity_id
_entity_poly.type
_entity_poly.pdbx_seq_one_letter_code
_entity_poly.pdbx_strand_id
1 'polypeptide(L)'
;IGQDFPFSIEKLSPLFAFYTVKDWQEAIDKAIKLLALGGKGHTLALHTRDDSIARRFLEAIPVSRLVVNSPAALGAVGATTHLDPSFTLGCGTFGGNITSDNITVHHLLNKKRLAYGYRDLDIPPPGSAKNQNRVSAVGGKVFKEQEEVRKVVEKVLKEEGKIGYVDQELVTQLVNDVLSKIKA
;
A
#
# COMPACT_ATOMS: atom_id res chain seq x y z
N ILE A 1 29.34 -9.57 -0.29
CA ILE A 1 28.29 -9.12 0.63
C ILE A 1 28.18 -10.18 1.73
N GLY A 2 28.23 -9.77 2.98
CA GLY A 2 28.11 -10.67 4.14
C GLY A 2 28.84 -10.11 5.36
N GLN A 3 28.82 -10.88 6.45
CA GLN A 3 29.47 -10.49 7.72
C GLN A 3 30.98 -10.36 7.57
N ASP A 4 31.58 -11.15 6.69
CA ASP A 4 33.02 -11.08 6.39
C ASP A 4 33.42 -9.86 5.55
N PHE A 5 32.43 -9.07 5.11
CA PHE A 5 32.64 -7.86 4.32
C PHE A 5 32.03 -6.66 5.04
N PRO A 6 32.71 -6.08 6.05
CA PRO A 6 32.13 -5.05 6.93
C PRO A 6 31.71 -3.79 6.17
N PHE A 7 32.26 -3.52 5.00
CA PHE A 7 31.80 -2.42 4.14
C PHE A 7 30.41 -2.66 3.49
N SER A 8 29.87 -3.88 3.56
CA SER A 8 28.49 -4.17 3.14
C SER A 8 27.43 -3.65 4.14
N ILE A 9 27.82 -3.40 5.39
CA ILE A 9 26.94 -2.93 6.45
C ILE A 9 26.86 -1.41 6.40
N GLU A 10 25.70 -0.84 6.72
CA GLU A 10 25.54 0.61 6.84
C GLU A 10 26.50 1.17 7.90
N LYS A 11 27.17 2.28 7.56
CA LYS A 11 28.23 2.85 8.41
C LYS A 11 27.84 4.19 9.03
N LEU A 12 26.67 4.76 8.68
CA LEU A 12 26.18 6.07 9.14
C LEU A 12 27.26 7.17 9.04
N SER A 13 28.01 7.17 7.95
CA SER A 13 29.14 8.06 7.67
C SER A 13 29.16 8.39 6.16
N PRO A 14 29.93 9.38 5.69
CA PRO A 14 30.08 9.67 4.26
C PRO A 14 30.76 8.55 3.44
N LEU A 15 30.83 7.35 3.98
CA LEU A 15 31.42 6.18 3.35
C LEU A 15 30.32 5.14 3.04
N PHE A 16 30.18 4.73 1.80
CA PHE A 16 29.19 3.74 1.38
C PHE A 16 29.78 2.75 0.37
N ALA A 17 29.20 1.57 0.32
CA ALA A 17 29.54 0.55 -0.65
C ALA A 17 28.83 0.82 -1.98
N PHE A 18 29.53 0.64 -3.09
CA PHE A 18 28.99 0.72 -4.44
C PHE A 18 29.08 -0.64 -5.13
N TYR A 19 27.98 -1.05 -5.76
CA TYR A 19 27.89 -2.32 -6.46
C TYR A 19 27.33 -2.12 -7.86
N THR A 20 27.92 -2.83 -8.84
CA THR A 20 27.36 -2.93 -10.18
C THR A 20 26.50 -4.18 -10.30
N VAL A 21 25.48 -4.10 -11.14
CA VAL A 21 24.55 -5.19 -11.45
C VAL A 21 24.33 -5.23 -12.96
N LYS A 22 24.02 -6.41 -13.50
CA LYS A 22 23.76 -6.58 -14.93
C LYS A 22 22.33 -6.19 -15.34
N ASP A 23 21.38 -6.38 -14.41
CA ASP A 23 19.97 -6.13 -14.65
C ASP A 23 19.24 -5.80 -13.33
N TRP A 24 17.96 -5.46 -13.45
CA TRP A 24 17.11 -5.10 -12.31
C TRP A 24 16.83 -6.31 -11.38
N GLN A 25 16.85 -7.55 -11.89
CA GLN A 25 16.64 -8.73 -11.07
C GLN A 25 17.82 -8.95 -10.13
N GLU A 26 19.05 -8.87 -10.65
CA GLU A 26 20.26 -8.93 -9.79
C GLU A 26 20.28 -7.78 -8.77
N ALA A 27 19.76 -6.61 -9.14
CA ALA A 27 19.65 -5.48 -8.21
C ALA A 27 18.73 -5.81 -7.03
N ILE A 28 17.57 -6.43 -7.28
CA ILE A 28 16.65 -6.89 -6.24
C ILE A 28 17.33 -7.92 -5.33
N ASP A 29 17.93 -8.96 -5.90
CA ASP A 29 18.59 -10.02 -5.15
C ASP A 29 19.72 -9.47 -4.26
N LYS A 30 20.47 -8.51 -4.78
CA LYS A 30 21.55 -7.85 -4.06
C LYS A 30 21.03 -6.94 -2.94
N ALA A 31 19.95 -6.19 -3.20
CA ALA A 31 19.30 -5.35 -2.20
C ALA A 31 18.73 -6.18 -1.04
N ILE A 32 18.08 -7.31 -1.32
CA ILE A 32 17.60 -8.22 -0.28
C ILE A 32 18.72 -8.74 0.61
N LYS A 33 19.87 -9.13 0.01
CA LYS A 33 21.05 -9.59 0.75
C LYS A 33 21.64 -8.48 1.64
N LEU A 34 21.68 -7.25 1.15
CA LEU A 34 22.16 -6.09 1.92
C LEU A 34 21.21 -5.77 3.07
N LEU A 35 19.90 -5.76 2.82
CA LEU A 35 18.87 -5.51 3.83
C LEU A 35 18.84 -6.60 4.92
N ALA A 36 19.28 -7.82 4.61
CA ALA A 36 19.43 -8.87 5.61
C ALA A 36 20.50 -8.56 6.65
N LEU A 37 21.49 -7.72 6.32
CA LEU A 37 22.53 -7.26 7.24
C LEU A 37 22.06 -6.08 8.11
N GLY A 38 21.09 -5.32 7.66
CA GLY A 38 20.50 -4.20 8.37
C GLY A 38 19.54 -3.41 7.51
N GLY A 39 18.59 -2.70 8.12
CA GLY A 39 17.67 -1.79 7.43
C GLY A 39 16.37 -2.42 6.89
N LYS A 40 16.07 -3.69 7.21
CA LYS A 40 14.78 -4.29 6.85
C LYS A 40 13.62 -3.44 7.34
N GLY A 41 12.63 -3.27 6.46
CA GLY A 41 11.43 -2.50 6.74
C GLY A 41 11.60 -0.99 6.65
N HIS A 42 12.82 -0.46 6.47
CA HIS A 42 13.02 0.98 6.44
C HIS A 42 12.68 1.58 5.05
N THR A 43 13.64 2.01 4.30
CA THR A 43 13.45 2.77 3.05
C THR A 43 14.48 2.35 2.01
N LEU A 44 14.02 2.22 0.76
CA LEU A 44 14.87 2.09 -0.42
C LEU A 44 14.60 3.26 -1.36
N ALA A 45 15.63 3.86 -1.94
CA ALA A 45 15.50 4.78 -3.07
C ALA A 45 15.80 4.07 -4.38
N LEU A 46 14.96 4.30 -5.38
CA LEU A 46 15.09 3.77 -6.72
C LEU A 46 15.01 4.90 -7.74
N HIS A 47 15.98 4.97 -8.66
CA HIS A 47 15.96 5.92 -9.76
C HIS A 47 15.65 5.16 -11.06
N THR A 48 14.48 5.36 -11.62
CA THR A 48 14.01 4.71 -12.86
C THR A 48 13.00 5.59 -13.58
N ARG A 49 12.84 5.35 -14.88
CA ARG A 49 11.74 5.90 -15.70
C ARG A 49 10.68 4.84 -16.02
N ASP A 50 10.86 3.62 -15.54
CA ASP A 50 9.97 2.49 -15.80
C ASP A 50 9.17 2.15 -14.53
N ASP A 51 7.89 2.48 -14.52
CA ASP A 51 6.98 2.22 -13.41
C ASP A 51 6.78 0.72 -13.17
N SER A 52 6.95 -0.11 -14.19
CA SER A 52 6.84 -1.57 -14.03
C SER A 52 7.99 -2.12 -13.18
N ILE A 53 9.20 -1.58 -13.36
CA ILE A 53 10.37 -1.89 -12.55
C ILE A 53 10.15 -1.40 -11.11
N ALA A 54 9.63 -0.18 -10.92
CA ALA A 54 9.36 0.36 -9.59
C ALA A 54 8.36 -0.53 -8.82
N ARG A 55 7.31 -1.02 -9.47
CA ARG A 55 6.34 -1.96 -8.87
C ARG A 55 6.98 -3.28 -8.48
N ARG A 56 7.83 -3.86 -9.34
CA ARG A 56 8.55 -5.11 -9.03
C ARG A 56 9.49 -4.96 -7.83
N PHE A 57 10.17 -3.82 -7.71
CA PHE A 57 10.99 -3.52 -6.55
C PHE A 57 10.16 -3.41 -5.28
N LEU A 58 9.02 -2.72 -5.32
CA LEU A 58 8.12 -2.58 -4.18
C LEU A 58 7.58 -3.94 -3.70
N GLU A 59 7.23 -4.82 -4.62
CA GLU A 59 6.68 -6.15 -4.31
C GLU A 59 7.74 -7.11 -3.74
N ALA A 60 8.98 -7.03 -4.24
CA ALA A 60 10.01 -8.00 -3.91
C ALA A 60 10.86 -7.63 -2.68
N ILE A 61 11.05 -6.34 -2.42
CA ILE A 61 12.01 -5.88 -1.40
C ILE A 61 11.31 -5.61 -0.07
N PRO A 62 11.83 -6.16 1.05
CA PRO A 62 11.22 -6.01 2.38
C PRO A 62 11.49 -4.63 2.99
N VAL A 63 10.90 -3.59 2.41
CA VAL A 63 10.92 -2.20 2.91
C VAL A 63 9.50 -1.67 3.03
N SER A 64 9.29 -0.72 3.93
CA SER A 64 8.00 -0.05 4.10
C SER A 64 7.82 1.14 3.16
N ARG A 65 8.92 1.67 2.64
CA ARG A 65 8.95 2.82 1.73
C ARG A 65 9.89 2.57 0.57
N LEU A 66 9.36 2.68 -0.65
CA LEU A 66 10.15 2.77 -1.87
C LEU A 66 10.01 4.20 -2.40
N VAL A 67 11.08 4.97 -2.32
CA VAL A 67 11.15 6.34 -2.82
C VAL A 67 11.66 6.32 -4.26
N VAL A 68 10.87 6.82 -5.20
CA VAL A 68 11.24 6.82 -6.61
C VAL A 68 11.67 8.21 -7.05
N ASN A 69 12.84 8.28 -7.69
CA ASN A 69 13.42 9.50 -8.26
C ASN A 69 13.59 10.66 -7.26
N SER A 70 13.83 10.32 -5.99
CA SER A 70 14.13 11.29 -4.94
C SER A 70 15.18 10.71 -3.98
N PRO A 71 16.00 11.54 -3.32
CA PRO A 71 16.92 11.08 -2.29
C PRO A 71 16.19 10.37 -1.15
N ALA A 72 16.72 9.24 -0.69
CA ALA A 72 16.09 8.41 0.33
C ALA A 72 15.74 9.21 1.60
N ALA A 73 16.68 10.00 2.11
CA ALA A 73 16.51 10.76 3.34
C ALA A 73 15.37 11.79 3.24
N LEU A 74 15.30 12.55 2.15
CA LEU A 74 14.28 13.59 1.95
C LEU A 74 12.93 12.99 1.56
N GLY A 75 12.94 11.98 0.71
CA GLY A 75 11.72 11.30 0.27
C GLY A 75 11.04 10.53 1.39
N ALA A 76 11.80 9.82 2.21
CA ALA A 76 11.27 9.02 3.30
C ALA A 76 10.57 9.87 4.38
N VAL A 77 11.10 11.02 4.69
CA VAL A 77 10.51 11.94 5.70
C VAL A 77 9.39 12.82 5.14
N GLY A 78 9.00 12.64 3.88
CA GLY A 78 7.91 13.41 3.26
C GLY A 78 8.30 14.80 2.75
N ALA A 79 9.59 15.16 2.72
CA ALA A 79 10.02 16.47 2.27
C ALA A 79 9.92 16.64 0.74
N THR A 80 10.06 15.57 -0.03
CA THR A 80 10.03 15.57 -1.50
C THR A 80 9.02 14.57 -2.08
N THR A 81 8.18 13.99 -1.24
CA THR A 81 7.13 13.04 -1.60
C THR A 81 5.82 13.43 -0.91
N HIS A 82 4.74 12.73 -1.22
CA HIS A 82 3.44 12.90 -0.54
C HIS A 82 3.29 12.01 0.72
N LEU A 83 4.38 11.45 1.23
CA LEU A 83 4.35 10.78 2.54
C LEU A 83 4.13 11.82 3.65
N ASP A 84 3.49 11.40 4.73
CA ASP A 84 3.29 12.26 5.88
C ASP A 84 4.64 12.77 6.42
N PRO A 85 4.80 14.08 6.65
CA PRO A 85 6.05 14.63 7.17
C PRO A 85 6.36 14.08 8.56
N SER A 86 7.49 13.38 8.71
CA SER A 86 7.94 12.83 9.98
C SER A 86 9.40 12.45 9.95
N PHE A 87 10.10 12.64 11.06
CA PHE A 87 11.45 12.10 11.28
C PHE A 87 11.44 10.74 11.99
N THR A 88 10.26 10.29 12.47
CA THR A 88 10.09 8.97 13.07
C THR A 88 9.39 8.07 12.07
N LEU A 89 10.10 7.08 11.58
CA LEU A 89 9.65 6.19 10.50
C LEU A 89 9.46 4.77 11.04
N GLY A 90 8.24 4.25 10.94
CA GLY A 90 7.95 2.84 11.26
C GLY A 90 8.56 1.92 10.21
N CYS A 91 9.10 0.78 10.64
CA CYS A 91 9.67 -0.23 9.75
C CYS A 91 8.73 -1.44 9.55
N GLY A 92 7.52 -1.39 10.11
CA GLY A 92 6.52 -2.43 9.99
C GLY A 92 6.98 -3.81 10.47
N THR A 93 6.30 -4.83 10.03
CA THR A 93 6.58 -6.23 10.41
C THR A 93 8.01 -6.65 10.02
N PHE A 94 8.51 -6.20 8.88
CA PHE A 94 9.89 -6.53 8.44
C PHE A 94 10.96 -6.03 9.39
N GLY A 95 10.73 -4.88 10.02
CA GLY A 95 11.64 -4.27 10.99
C GLY A 95 11.27 -4.54 12.45
N GLY A 96 10.25 -5.37 12.71
CA GLY A 96 9.78 -5.67 14.06
C GLY A 96 9.05 -4.52 14.74
N ASN A 97 8.49 -3.59 13.97
CA ASN A 97 7.72 -2.46 14.47
C ASN A 97 6.20 -2.70 14.35
N ILE A 98 5.42 -2.03 15.19
CA ILE A 98 3.95 -2.13 15.20
C ILE A 98 3.28 -1.39 14.04
N THR A 99 3.98 -0.48 13.38
CA THR A 99 3.49 0.27 12.22
C THR A 99 4.58 0.43 11.16
N SER A 100 4.17 0.56 9.90
CA SER A 100 5.01 0.93 8.76
C SER A 100 4.90 2.40 8.38
N ASP A 101 4.09 3.17 9.10
CA ASP A 101 3.79 4.55 8.75
C ASP A 101 4.91 5.52 9.14
N ASN A 102 4.88 6.70 8.55
CA ASN A 102 5.51 7.88 9.08
C ASN A 102 4.71 8.30 10.32
N ILE A 103 5.36 8.41 11.48
CA ILE A 103 4.67 8.67 12.74
C ILE A 103 4.24 10.13 12.82
N THR A 104 2.95 10.34 12.95
CA THR A 104 2.31 11.67 13.05
C THR A 104 1.52 11.80 14.35
N VAL A 105 0.95 12.98 14.59
CA VAL A 105 0.04 13.22 15.72
C VAL A 105 -1.12 12.23 15.76
N HIS A 106 -1.55 11.69 14.62
CA HIS A 106 -2.64 10.71 14.55
C HIS A 106 -2.33 9.40 15.29
N HIS A 107 -1.05 9.03 15.42
CA HIS A 107 -0.60 7.87 16.17
C HIS A 107 -0.66 8.06 17.69
N LEU A 108 -0.70 9.31 18.13
CA LEU A 108 -0.79 9.69 19.55
C LEU A 108 -2.23 9.95 20.02
N LEU A 109 -3.20 10.01 19.08
CA LEU A 109 -4.60 10.29 19.42
C LEU A 109 -5.32 9.03 19.88
N ASN A 110 -5.99 9.10 21.02
CA ASN A 110 -6.92 8.07 21.46
C ASN A 110 -8.24 8.20 20.68
N LYS A 111 -8.48 7.29 19.76
CA LYS A 111 -9.67 7.31 18.88
C LYS A 111 -10.77 6.42 19.47
N LYS A 112 -11.90 7.00 19.85
CA LYS A 112 -13.13 6.26 20.14
C LYS A 112 -13.97 6.13 18.90
N ARG A 113 -14.58 4.97 18.69
CA ARG A 113 -15.44 4.68 17.54
C ARG A 113 -16.80 4.24 18.02
N LEU A 114 -17.85 4.83 17.45
CA LEU A 114 -19.24 4.38 17.58
C LEU A 114 -19.58 3.64 16.27
N ALA A 115 -19.99 2.39 16.39
CA ALA A 115 -20.33 1.57 15.24
C ALA A 115 -21.73 0.97 15.46
N TYR A 116 -22.57 1.09 14.44
CA TYR A 116 -23.92 0.48 14.42
C TYR A 116 -23.90 -0.79 13.57
N GLY A 117 -24.63 -1.81 14.02
CA GLY A 117 -24.92 -2.97 13.20
C GLY A 117 -25.73 -2.55 11.96
N TYR A 118 -25.34 -3.00 10.78
CA TYR A 118 -26.02 -2.70 9.52
C TYR A 118 -26.54 -3.96 8.82
N ARG A 119 -26.17 -5.14 9.31
CA ARG A 119 -26.65 -6.41 8.78
C ARG A 119 -26.58 -7.50 9.85
N ASP A 120 -27.49 -8.45 9.77
CA ASP A 120 -27.44 -9.67 10.56
C ASP A 120 -26.60 -10.73 9.84
N LEU A 121 -25.89 -11.55 10.60
CA LEU A 121 -25.14 -12.69 10.11
C LEU A 121 -25.86 -13.97 10.53
N ASP A 122 -26.22 -14.81 9.56
CA ASP A 122 -26.69 -16.17 9.81
C ASP A 122 -25.48 -17.04 10.17
N ILE A 123 -25.26 -17.20 11.48
CA ILE A 123 -24.15 -17.98 12.02
C ILE A 123 -24.67 -19.40 12.23
N PRO A 124 -24.17 -20.39 11.47
CA PRO A 124 -24.60 -21.78 11.66
C PRO A 124 -24.17 -22.31 13.03
N PRO A 125 -24.97 -23.15 13.67
CA PRO A 125 -24.67 -23.71 14.99
C PRO A 125 -23.34 -24.49 14.96
N PRO A 126 -22.60 -24.53 16.09
CA PRO A 126 -21.36 -25.29 16.21
C PRO A 126 -21.58 -26.78 15.82
N GLY A 127 -20.72 -27.30 14.94
CA GLY A 127 -20.80 -28.68 14.47
C GLY A 127 -21.60 -28.92 13.19
N SER A 128 -22.25 -27.90 12.60
CA SER A 128 -22.90 -28.02 11.30
C SER A 128 -21.87 -27.91 10.14
N ALA A 129 -21.15 -28.99 9.90
CA ALA A 129 -20.05 -29.05 8.91
C ALA A 129 -20.47 -28.96 7.42
N LYS A 130 -21.66 -28.43 7.08
CA LYS A 130 -22.17 -28.40 5.70
C LYS A 130 -21.92 -27.12 4.93
N ASN A 131 -21.00 -26.23 5.33
CA ASN A 131 -20.90 -24.92 4.68
C ASN A 131 -19.49 -24.40 4.34
N GLN A 132 -18.63 -25.27 3.80
CA GLN A 132 -17.39 -24.76 3.15
C GLN A 132 -17.65 -23.99 1.85
N ASN A 133 -18.87 -24.10 1.27
CA ASN A 133 -19.21 -23.44 -0.01
C ASN A 133 -19.97 -22.11 0.13
N ARG A 134 -20.34 -21.65 1.35
CA ARG A 134 -21.11 -20.41 1.49
C ARG A 134 -20.27 -19.13 1.57
N VAL A 135 -19.00 -19.23 1.93
CA VAL A 135 -18.08 -18.06 1.93
C VAL A 135 -17.86 -17.57 0.49
N SER A 136 -17.87 -18.46 -0.48
CA SER A 136 -17.74 -18.11 -1.91
C SER A 136 -18.98 -17.39 -2.48
N ALA A 137 -20.17 -17.66 -1.93
CA ALA A 137 -21.43 -17.09 -2.46
C ALA A 137 -21.69 -15.65 -1.98
N VAL A 138 -21.26 -15.30 -0.76
CA VAL A 138 -21.40 -13.92 -0.24
C VAL A 138 -20.40 -13.00 -0.92
N GLY A 139 -19.16 -13.45 -1.14
CA GLY A 139 -18.16 -12.69 -1.90
C GLY A 139 -18.58 -12.48 -3.36
N GLY A 140 -19.21 -13.49 -4.00
CA GLY A 140 -19.66 -13.39 -5.40
C GLY A 140 -20.77 -12.39 -5.66
N LYS A 141 -21.66 -12.14 -4.71
CA LYS A 141 -22.73 -11.15 -4.85
C LYS A 141 -22.19 -9.71 -4.68
N VAL A 142 -21.37 -9.50 -3.67
CA VAL A 142 -20.74 -8.19 -3.42
C VAL A 142 -19.80 -7.81 -4.58
N PHE A 143 -19.04 -8.76 -5.12
CA PHE A 143 -18.17 -8.52 -6.28
C PHE A 143 -18.95 -8.22 -7.57
N LYS A 144 -20.11 -8.85 -7.80
CA LYS A 144 -20.95 -8.54 -8.97
C LYS A 144 -21.56 -7.14 -8.88
N GLU A 145 -22.07 -6.76 -7.73
CA GLU A 145 -22.61 -5.41 -7.50
C GLU A 145 -21.52 -4.33 -7.61
N GLN A 146 -20.31 -4.58 -7.11
CA GLN A 146 -19.18 -3.67 -7.28
C GLN A 146 -18.72 -3.55 -8.75
N GLU A 147 -18.79 -4.63 -9.52
CA GLU A 147 -18.41 -4.63 -10.93
C GLU A 147 -19.45 -3.92 -11.80
N GLU A 148 -20.72 -4.01 -11.45
CA GLU A 148 -21.79 -3.26 -12.11
C GLU A 148 -21.69 -1.76 -11.80
N VAL A 149 -21.46 -1.39 -10.56
CA VAL A 149 -21.21 0.01 -10.15
C VAL A 149 -19.99 0.56 -10.88
N ARG A 150 -18.91 -0.21 -10.97
CA ARG A 150 -17.71 0.20 -11.70
C ARG A 150 -17.96 0.45 -13.18
N LYS A 151 -18.72 -0.42 -13.85
CA LYS A 151 -19.10 -0.24 -15.27
C LYS A 151 -19.95 1.01 -15.50
N VAL A 152 -20.86 1.32 -14.57
CA VAL A 152 -21.67 2.54 -14.64
C VAL A 152 -20.79 3.78 -14.46
N VAL A 153 -19.88 3.78 -13.49
CA VAL A 153 -18.94 4.88 -13.26
C VAL A 153 -18.01 5.07 -14.46
N GLU A 154 -17.45 4.00 -15.01
CA GLU A 154 -16.58 4.06 -16.21
C GLU A 154 -17.34 4.60 -17.45
N LYS A 155 -18.63 4.25 -17.60
CA LYS A 155 -19.47 4.75 -18.69
C LYS A 155 -19.72 6.25 -18.55
N VAL A 156 -20.07 6.71 -17.36
CA VAL A 156 -20.32 8.14 -17.09
C VAL A 156 -19.05 8.97 -17.27
N LEU A 157 -17.89 8.48 -16.80
CA LEU A 157 -16.62 9.18 -16.98
C LEU A 157 -16.17 9.26 -18.45
N LYS A 158 -16.58 8.28 -19.28
CA LYS A 158 -16.33 8.32 -20.73
C LYS A 158 -17.26 9.27 -21.50
N GLU A 159 -18.51 9.39 -21.08
CA GLU A 159 -19.52 10.27 -21.72
C GLU A 159 -19.27 11.75 -21.38
N GLU A 160 -18.77 12.07 -20.20
CA GLU A 160 -18.55 13.45 -19.76
C GLU A 160 -17.21 14.09 -20.22
N GLY A 161 -16.25 13.31 -20.71
CA GLY A 161 -15.04 13.81 -21.45
C GLY A 161 -14.16 14.84 -20.73
N LYS A 162 -14.28 15.02 -19.42
CA LYS A 162 -13.54 16.03 -18.65
C LYS A 162 -12.93 15.46 -17.38
N ILE A 163 -11.65 15.08 -17.47
CA ILE A 163 -10.82 14.89 -16.29
C ILE A 163 -10.30 16.28 -15.86
N GLY A 164 -10.98 16.89 -14.90
CA GLY A 164 -10.57 18.16 -14.33
C GLY A 164 -11.60 18.62 -13.29
N TYR A 165 -11.34 18.32 -12.01
CA TYR A 165 -12.16 18.67 -10.87
C TYR A 165 -13.53 17.94 -10.82
N VAL A 166 -13.62 16.97 -9.93
CA VAL A 166 -14.88 16.25 -9.67
C VAL A 166 -15.72 17.09 -8.74
N ASP A 167 -16.84 17.60 -9.26
CA ASP A 167 -17.83 18.31 -8.47
C ASP A 167 -18.47 17.36 -7.45
N GLN A 168 -18.42 17.70 -6.17
CA GLN A 168 -18.98 16.89 -5.08
C GLN A 168 -20.52 16.71 -5.20
N GLU A 169 -21.22 17.64 -5.79
CA GLU A 169 -22.67 17.54 -6.02
C GLU A 169 -22.98 16.46 -7.07
N LEU A 170 -22.21 16.38 -8.13
CA LEU A 170 -22.36 15.38 -9.17
C LEU A 170 -22.09 13.95 -8.65
N VAL A 171 -21.07 13.80 -7.81
CA VAL A 171 -20.79 12.51 -7.14
C VAL A 171 -21.92 12.10 -6.23
N THR A 172 -22.49 13.02 -5.48
CA THR A 172 -23.60 12.75 -4.56
C THR A 172 -24.87 12.36 -5.32
N GLN A 173 -25.19 12.99 -6.44
CA GLN A 173 -26.31 12.61 -7.31
C GLN A 173 -26.13 11.22 -7.92
N LEU A 174 -24.94 10.91 -8.43
CA LEU A 174 -24.59 9.59 -8.99
C LEU A 174 -24.69 8.47 -7.94
N VAL A 175 -24.21 8.69 -6.74
CA VAL A 175 -24.31 7.72 -5.64
C VAL A 175 -25.77 7.49 -5.26
N ASN A 176 -26.58 8.54 -5.19
CA ASN A 176 -28.01 8.43 -4.87
C ASN A 176 -28.81 7.71 -5.97
N ASP A 177 -28.50 7.95 -7.24
CA ASP A 177 -29.10 7.25 -8.38
C ASP A 177 -28.76 5.75 -8.39
N VAL A 178 -27.54 5.41 -8.12
CA VAL A 178 -27.09 4.00 -8.00
C VAL A 178 -27.78 3.33 -6.82
N LEU A 179 -27.83 3.98 -5.65
CA LEU A 179 -28.49 3.44 -4.45
C LEU A 179 -30.01 3.29 -4.62
N SER A 180 -30.66 4.15 -5.38
CA SER A 180 -32.09 4.04 -5.68
C SER A 180 -32.42 2.85 -6.59
N LYS A 181 -31.51 2.51 -7.51
CA LYS A 181 -31.66 1.35 -8.42
C LYS A 181 -31.32 0.00 -7.77
N ILE A 182 -30.54 0.00 -6.69
CA ILE A 182 -30.21 -1.21 -5.93
C ILE A 182 -31.31 -1.57 -4.94
N LYS A 183 -32.15 -0.60 -4.54
CA LYS A 183 -33.25 -0.82 -3.59
C LYS A 183 -34.62 -1.13 -4.26
N ALA A 184 -34.69 -1.10 -5.57
CA ALA A 184 -35.84 -1.52 -6.37
C ALA A 184 -35.67 -2.94 -6.91
#